data_22379cd4567328c90d40398970523653
#
_entry.id   22379cd4567328c90d40398970523653
#
_cell.length_a   1.000
_cell.length_b   1.000
_cell.length_c   1.000
_cell.angle_alpha   90.00
_cell.angle_beta   90.00
_cell.angle_gamma   90.00
#
_symmetry.space_group_name_H-M   'P 1'
#
loop_
_entity.id
_entity.type
_entity.pdbx_description
1 polymer ?
#
loop_
_entity_poly.entity_id
_entity_poly.type
_entity_poly.pdbx_seq_one_letter_code
_entity_poly.pdbx_strand_id
1 'polypeptide(L)'
;MTNRERFIRTLNFQPVDRLPVIEWAVWWDKTLARFVEEGLPADLDHDAIFEYFGLDMHHQYWISPVSNTIPPPKGHGNGYVSSREDYQDLKPHLYPENAFNAEVIAEWAKRQAVGDTVIWISLEGFFWFPRRLLGIEGHLYAFYDQPDLIKEMNDDLLAFNLRVLEQVYKICTPDFLTFAEDMSYNHGPMISKSQFDEFMSPYYRQIISILLEHRTIPFVDTDGNVTELVSWFEDVGVQGFVPLERMAGVDIVAIRQRHPRLRMMGAFDKTVMHLGEARIRQEFERLLPV
;
A
#
# COMPACT_ATOMS: atom_id res chain seq x y z
N MET A 1 12.53 -13.54 -19.77
CA MET A 1 11.21 -13.13 -19.21
C MET A 1 11.24 -11.63 -19.03
N THR A 2 10.16 -10.91 -19.37
CA THR A 2 10.07 -9.44 -19.11
C THR A 2 9.86 -9.18 -17.63
N ASN A 3 10.09 -7.94 -17.16
CA ASN A 3 9.84 -7.56 -15.77
C ASN A 3 8.39 -7.80 -15.36
N ARG A 4 7.45 -7.34 -16.18
CA ARG A 4 6.02 -7.53 -15.92
C ARG A 4 5.62 -9.00 -15.91
N GLU A 5 6.09 -9.80 -16.88
CA GLU A 5 5.80 -11.23 -16.93
C GLU A 5 6.28 -11.94 -15.67
N ARG A 6 7.52 -11.65 -15.22
CA ARG A 6 8.09 -12.22 -13.99
C ARG A 6 7.25 -11.88 -12.78
N PHE A 7 6.87 -10.60 -12.64
CA PHE A 7 6.08 -10.12 -11.53
C PHE A 7 4.69 -10.80 -11.48
N ILE A 8 3.97 -10.79 -12.60
CA ILE A 8 2.62 -11.38 -12.70
C ILE A 8 2.65 -12.90 -12.49
N ARG A 9 3.64 -13.59 -13.02
CA ARG A 9 3.80 -15.03 -12.78
C ARG A 9 4.08 -15.32 -11.31
N THR A 10 4.96 -14.57 -10.67
CA THR A 10 5.22 -14.71 -9.22
C THR A 10 3.95 -14.51 -8.41
N LEU A 11 3.18 -13.43 -8.67
CA LEU A 11 1.92 -13.17 -7.99
C LEU A 11 0.85 -14.24 -8.26
N ASN A 12 0.98 -15.00 -9.34
CA ASN A 12 0.06 -16.11 -9.68
C ASN A 12 0.65 -17.49 -9.38
N PHE A 13 1.71 -17.58 -8.59
CA PHE A 13 2.35 -18.83 -8.18
C PHE A 13 2.79 -19.71 -9.38
N GLN A 14 3.22 -19.07 -10.47
CA GLN A 14 3.69 -19.74 -11.68
C GLN A 14 5.23 -19.77 -11.72
N PRO A 15 5.83 -20.74 -12.41
CA PRO A 15 7.28 -20.79 -12.53
C PRO A 15 7.88 -19.54 -13.17
N VAL A 16 8.97 -19.04 -12.60
CA VAL A 16 9.72 -17.87 -13.04
C VAL A 16 11.20 -18.20 -13.20
N ASP A 17 11.92 -17.39 -13.96
CA ASP A 17 13.37 -17.48 -14.09
C ASP A 17 14.11 -17.13 -12.79
N ARG A 18 13.58 -16.17 -12.05
CA ARG A 18 13.97 -15.74 -10.69
C ARG A 18 12.82 -14.95 -10.06
N LEU A 19 12.86 -14.74 -8.76
CA LEU A 19 11.92 -13.81 -8.11
C LEU A 19 12.18 -12.37 -8.55
N PRO A 20 11.14 -11.51 -8.58
CA PRO A 20 11.31 -10.08 -8.75
C PRO A 20 12.16 -9.50 -7.60
N VAL A 21 13.05 -8.59 -7.94
CA VAL A 21 13.86 -7.82 -6.97
C VAL A 21 13.46 -6.37 -7.11
N ILE A 22 12.74 -5.86 -6.13
CA ILE A 22 12.23 -4.49 -6.13
C ILE A 22 12.61 -3.77 -4.83
N GLU A 23 12.73 -2.45 -4.92
CA GLU A 23 12.67 -1.55 -3.76
C GLU A 23 11.40 -0.73 -3.90
N TRP A 24 10.45 -0.89 -2.98
CA TRP A 24 9.15 -0.25 -3.09
C TRP A 24 9.09 1.13 -2.42
N ALA A 25 9.91 1.34 -1.38
CA ALA A 25 10.00 2.61 -0.70
C ALA A 25 10.95 3.56 -1.45
N VAL A 26 10.59 4.84 -1.53
CA VAL A 26 11.50 5.85 -2.07
C VAL A 26 12.70 6.04 -1.13
N TRP A 27 13.91 6.15 -1.70
CA TRP A 27 15.09 6.46 -0.91
C TRP A 27 15.06 7.91 -0.43
N TRP A 28 15.43 8.10 0.82
CA TRP A 28 15.57 9.42 1.39
C TRP A 28 16.75 10.16 0.76
N ASP A 29 16.69 11.48 0.76
CA ASP A 29 17.76 12.37 0.29
C ASP A 29 19.13 12.04 0.91
N LYS A 30 19.16 11.76 2.22
CA LYS A 30 20.38 11.34 2.93
C LYS A 30 20.89 9.97 2.49
N THR A 31 20.01 9.05 2.13
CA THR A 31 20.39 7.74 1.60
C THR A 31 20.99 7.89 0.21
N LEU A 32 20.36 8.70 -0.65
CA LEU A 32 20.90 9.00 -1.99
C LEU A 32 22.24 9.71 -1.92
N ALA A 33 22.41 10.70 -1.04
CA ALA A 33 23.68 11.38 -0.82
C ALA A 33 24.78 10.39 -0.43
N ARG A 34 24.49 9.46 0.46
CA ARG A 34 25.44 8.41 0.86
C ARG A 34 25.76 7.44 -0.29
N PHE A 35 24.77 7.05 -1.08
CA PHE A 35 25.00 6.21 -2.27
C PHE A 35 25.95 6.90 -3.26
N VAL A 36 25.81 8.23 -3.44
CA VAL A 36 26.73 9.01 -4.27
C VAL A 36 28.16 8.99 -3.69
N GLU A 37 28.33 9.14 -2.37
CA GLU A 37 29.64 9.00 -1.72
C GLU A 37 30.24 7.58 -1.90
N GLU A 38 29.39 6.57 -2.01
CA GLU A 38 29.77 5.16 -2.23
C GLU A 38 29.94 4.79 -3.71
N GLY A 39 29.71 5.75 -4.65
CA GLY A 39 29.99 5.58 -6.07
C GLY A 39 28.79 5.57 -7.01
N LEU A 40 27.57 5.85 -6.52
CA LEU A 40 26.42 6.08 -7.40
C LEU A 40 26.63 7.39 -8.17
N PRO A 41 26.47 7.44 -9.52
CA PRO A 41 26.46 8.70 -10.25
C PRO A 41 25.39 9.66 -9.73
N ALA A 42 25.76 10.93 -9.53
CA ALA A 42 24.91 11.92 -8.85
C ALA A 42 23.74 12.46 -9.69
N ASP A 43 23.77 12.21 -11.00
CA ASP A 43 22.83 12.75 -12.00
C ASP A 43 21.77 11.72 -12.45
N LEU A 44 21.71 10.55 -11.81
CA LEU A 44 20.74 9.53 -12.13
C LEU A 44 19.35 9.91 -11.60
N ASP A 45 18.34 9.77 -12.46
CA ASP A 45 16.95 9.80 -12.05
C ASP A 45 16.53 8.47 -11.38
N HIS A 46 15.29 8.40 -10.92
CA HIS A 46 14.76 7.23 -10.23
C HIS A 46 14.90 5.94 -11.04
N ASP A 47 14.53 5.95 -12.31
CA ASP A 47 14.57 4.77 -13.17
C ASP A 47 16.00 4.30 -13.42
N ALA A 48 16.91 5.25 -13.67
CA ALA A 48 18.32 4.96 -13.86
C ALA A 48 18.99 4.40 -12.59
N ILE A 49 18.54 4.79 -11.39
CA ILE A 49 19.00 4.19 -10.14
C ILE A 49 18.54 2.73 -10.03
N PHE A 50 17.29 2.44 -10.41
CA PHE A 50 16.79 1.05 -10.47
C PHE A 50 17.62 0.20 -11.42
N GLU A 51 17.91 0.70 -12.61
CA GLU A 51 18.78 0.03 -13.59
C GLU A 51 20.20 -0.18 -13.04
N TYR A 52 20.77 0.84 -12.39
CA TYR A 52 22.11 0.78 -11.80
C TYR A 52 22.23 -0.33 -10.75
N PHE A 53 21.20 -0.50 -9.91
CA PHE A 53 21.15 -1.56 -8.90
C PHE A 53 20.64 -2.90 -9.43
N GLY A 54 20.24 -2.99 -10.71
CA GLY A 54 19.70 -4.22 -11.31
C GLY A 54 18.35 -4.63 -10.73
N LEU A 55 17.56 -3.68 -10.28
CA LEU A 55 16.21 -3.90 -9.76
C LEU A 55 15.20 -4.07 -10.91
N ASP A 56 14.15 -4.84 -10.66
CA ASP A 56 13.04 -4.96 -11.60
C ASP A 56 12.16 -3.71 -11.53
N MET A 57 11.92 -3.10 -12.70
CA MET A 57 11.20 -1.83 -12.79
C MET A 57 9.74 -1.98 -12.40
N HIS A 58 9.28 -1.09 -11.53
CA HIS A 58 7.88 -0.85 -11.24
C HIS A 58 7.62 0.65 -11.12
N HIS A 59 6.38 1.05 -11.38
CA HIS A 59 5.95 2.43 -11.19
C HIS A 59 4.75 2.47 -10.26
N GLN A 60 4.91 3.16 -9.13
CA GLN A 60 3.87 3.33 -8.11
C GLN A 60 3.33 4.76 -8.14
N TYR A 61 2.01 4.88 -8.18
CA TYR A 61 1.33 6.17 -8.04
C TYR A 61 0.44 6.18 -6.80
N TRP A 62 0.78 7.06 -5.85
CA TRP A 62 -0.04 7.33 -4.68
C TRP A 62 -1.10 8.37 -5.03
N ILE A 63 -2.36 8.00 -4.95
CA ILE A 63 -3.48 8.91 -5.22
C ILE A 63 -4.08 9.32 -3.89
N SER A 64 -3.87 10.59 -3.52
CA SER A 64 -4.33 11.14 -2.26
C SER A 64 -5.74 11.71 -2.37
N PRO A 65 -6.64 11.40 -1.42
CA PRO A 65 -7.93 12.06 -1.30
C PRO A 65 -7.83 13.49 -0.74
N VAL A 66 -6.62 13.96 -0.46
CA VAL A 66 -6.36 15.27 0.13
C VAL A 66 -5.74 16.22 -0.89
N SER A 67 -6.33 17.39 -1.05
CA SER A 67 -5.79 18.46 -1.90
C SER A 67 -4.56 19.11 -1.26
N ASN A 68 -3.69 19.69 -2.10
CA ASN A 68 -2.56 20.51 -1.66
C ASN A 68 -2.97 21.85 -0.99
N THR A 69 -4.25 22.18 -1.01
CA THR A 69 -4.83 23.37 -0.36
C THR A 69 -5.27 23.11 1.08
N ILE A 70 -5.13 21.86 1.58
CA ILE A 70 -5.51 21.56 2.97
C ILE A 70 -4.66 22.38 3.95
N PRO A 71 -5.27 23.02 4.97
CA PRO A 71 -4.50 23.70 6.01
C PRO A 71 -3.63 22.69 6.78
N PRO A 72 -2.52 23.11 7.37
CA PRO A 72 -1.71 22.22 8.20
C PRO A 72 -2.50 21.77 9.44
N PRO A 73 -2.26 20.55 9.96
CA PRO A 73 -2.88 20.07 11.19
C PRO A 73 -2.47 20.95 12.38
N LYS A 74 -3.30 21.00 13.43
CA LYS A 74 -3.10 21.83 14.62
C LYS A 74 -1.85 21.45 15.46
N GLY A 75 -1.18 20.34 15.13
CA GLY A 75 0.06 19.88 15.78
C GLY A 75 0.46 18.48 15.30
N HIS A 76 1.67 18.07 15.62
CA HIS A 76 2.16 16.75 15.26
C HIS A 76 1.34 15.64 15.94
N GLY A 77 0.83 14.69 15.16
CA GLY A 77 -0.03 13.60 15.67
C GLY A 77 -1.49 13.99 15.93
N ASN A 78 -1.83 15.29 15.81
CA ASN A 78 -3.22 15.75 15.90
C ASN A 78 -3.91 15.62 14.54
N GLY A 79 -5.23 15.37 14.58
CA GLY A 79 -6.07 15.39 13.41
C GLY A 79 -6.39 16.80 12.91
N TYR A 80 -7.06 16.85 11.79
CA TYR A 80 -7.62 18.08 11.22
C TYR A 80 -8.99 18.40 11.82
N VAL A 81 -9.73 17.37 12.21
CA VAL A 81 -11.12 17.45 12.65
C VAL A 81 -11.32 16.77 14.00
N SER A 82 -12.32 17.20 14.73
CA SER A 82 -12.76 16.63 16.01
C SER A 82 -14.27 16.42 16.06
N SER A 83 -15.00 16.96 15.10
CA SER A 83 -16.46 16.89 15.02
C SER A 83 -16.91 16.77 13.56
N ARG A 84 -18.21 16.50 13.37
CA ARG A 84 -18.82 16.47 12.04
C ARG A 84 -18.80 17.86 11.39
N GLU A 85 -18.96 18.92 12.14
CA GLU A 85 -18.87 20.31 11.67
C GLU A 85 -17.47 20.61 11.12
N ASP A 86 -16.42 20.26 11.87
CA ASP A 86 -15.02 20.39 11.40
C ASP A 86 -14.81 19.62 10.08
N TYR A 87 -15.39 18.42 9.95
CA TYR A 87 -15.28 17.63 8.74
C TYR A 87 -15.97 18.29 7.54
N GLN A 88 -17.17 18.87 7.73
CA GLN A 88 -17.86 19.60 6.67
C GLN A 88 -17.07 20.83 6.22
N ASP A 89 -16.47 21.55 7.16
CA ASP A 89 -15.63 22.72 6.87
C ASP A 89 -14.34 22.33 6.13
N LEU A 90 -13.84 21.11 6.34
CA LEU A 90 -12.64 20.59 5.68
C LEU A 90 -12.91 20.02 4.28
N LYS A 91 -14.14 19.56 3.98
CA LYS A 91 -14.52 18.92 2.71
C LYS A 91 -14.09 19.67 1.44
N PRO A 92 -14.09 21.02 1.36
CA PRO A 92 -13.58 21.73 0.18
C PRO A 92 -12.11 21.45 -0.17
N HIS A 93 -11.34 20.91 0.76
CA HIS A 93 -9.93 20.55 0.61
C HIS A 93 -9.72 19.03 0.39
N LEU A 94 -10.80 18.26 0.37
CA LEU A 94 -10.78 16.81 0.20
C LEU A 94 -11.33 16.40 -1.17
N TYR A 95 -11.01 15.20 -1.58
CA TYR A 95 -11.57 14.52 -2.76
C TYR A 95 -11.41 15.29 -4.09
N PRO A 96 -10.19 15.77 -4.43
CA PRO A 96 -9.96 16.58 -5.62
C PRO A 96 -10.44 15.89 -6.90
N GLU A 97 -10.95 16.68 -7.86
CA GLU A 97 -11.35 16.15 -9.17
C GLU A 97 -10.14 15.66 -9.97
N ASN A 98 -9.03 16.42 -9.93
CA ASN A 98 -7.77 16.08 -10.57
C ASN A 98 -6.82 15.44 -9.53
N ALA A 99 -7.09 14.19 -9.16
CA ALA A 99 -6.38 13.50 -8.09
C ALA A 99 -5.00 12.93 -8.52
N PHE A 100 -4.75 12.83 -9.82
CA PHE A 100 -3.50 12.30 -10.37
C PHE A 100 -3.17 12.90 -11.73
N ASN A 101 -1.90 12.74 -12.16
CA ASN A 101 -1.46 13.16 -13.49
C ASN A 101 -1.69 12.02 -14.49
N ALA A 102 -2.69 12.18 -15.36
CA ALA A 102 -3.08 11.20 -16.36
C ALA A 102 -1.97 10.96 -17.42
N GLU A 103 -1.17 11.96 -17.75
CA GLU A 103 -0.08 11.84 -18.72
C GLU A 103 1.03 10.91 -18.20
N VAL A 104 1.37 11.01 -16.91
CA VAL A 104 2.35 10.13 -16.26
C VAL A 104 1.88 8.67 -16.31
N ILE A 105 0.63 8.41 -15.93
CA ILE A 105 0.09 7.04 -15.97
C ILE A 105 0.00 6.53 -17.42
N ALA A 106 -0.32 7.38 -18.39
CA ALA A 106 -0.37 7.01 -19.80
C ALA A 106 1.03 6.64 -20.35
N GLU A 107 2.07 7.32 -19.89
CA GLU A 107 3.44 6.97 -20.26
C GLU A 107 3.86 5.61 -19.66
N TRP A 108 3.52 5.38 -18.40
CA TRP A 108 3.76 4.08 -17.77
C TRP A 108 2.97 2.95 -18.45
N ALA A 109 1.75 3.24 -18.93
CA ALA A 109 0.95 2.27 -19.65
C ALA A 109 1.60 1.79 -20.95
N LYS A 110 2.34 2.66 -21.66
CA LYS A 110 3.13 2.25 -22.85
C LYS A 110 4.24 1.29 -22.47
N ARG A 111 4.97 1.56 -21.39
CA ARG A 111 6.01 0.67 -20.88
C ARG A 111 5.45 -0.65 -20.36
N GLN A 112 4.30 -0.60 -19.67
CA GLN A 112 3.58 -1.80 -19.23
C GLN A 112 3.17 -2.69 -20.42
N ALA A 113 2.70 -2.12 -21.51
CA ALA A 113 2.26 -2.84 -22.69
C ALA A 113 3.38 -3.67 -23.34
N VAL A 114 4.63 -3.23 -23.28
CA VAL A 114 5.80 -3.98 -23.77
C VAL A 114 6.46 -4.85 -22.70
N GLY A 115 5.92 -4.85 -21.48
CA GLY A 115 6.40 -5.72 -20.40
C GLY A 115 7.59 -5.16 -19.61
N ASP A 116 7.95 -3.90 -19.81
CA ASP A 116 9.11 -3.25 -19.18
C ASP A 116 8.86 -2.94 -17.70
N THR A 117 7.64 -2.63 -17.32
CA THR A 117 7.27 -2.26 -15.95
C THR A 117 5.95 -2.90 -15.51
N VAL A 118 5.70 -2.93 -14.21
CA VAL A 118 4.38 -3.11 -13.61
C VAL A 118 3.85 -1.77 -13.13
N ILE A 119 2.52 -1.59 -13.20
CA ILE A 119 1.85 -0.41 -12.65
C ILE A 119 1.19 -0.78 -11.33
N TRP A 120 1.56 -0.03 -10.32
CA TRP A 120 1.07 -0.12 -8.95
C TRP A 120 0.35 1.17 -8.57
N ILE A 121 -0.94 1.08 -8.25
CA ILE A 121 -1.70 2.21 -7.71
C ILE A 121 -1.86 2.03 -6.21
N SER A 122 -1.65 3.10 -5.44
CA SER A 122 -1.89 3.13 -4.00
C SER A 122 -3.00 4.12 -3.68
N LEU A 123 -3.98 3.65 -2.92
CA LEU A 123 -5.10 4.44 -2.40
C LEU A 123 -5.04 4.45 -0.87
N GLU A 124 -5.57 5.49 -0.25
CA GLU A 124 -5.78 5.47 1.19
C GLU A 124 -6.97 4.56 1.54
N GLY A 125 -6.80 3.77 2.59
CA GLY A 125 -7.77 2.82 3.06
C GLY A 125 -8.77 3.42 4.07
N PHE A 126 -9.75 2.60 4.47
CA PHE A 126 -10.90 3.04 5.25
C PHE A 126 -10.63 3.12 6.76
N PHE A 127 -9.47 2.67 7.23
CA PHE A 127 -8.94 2.94 8.56
C PHE A 127 -8.00 4.14 8.56
N TRP A 128 -7.05 4.15 7.61
CA TRP A 128 -5.98 5.14 7.56
C TRP A 128 -6.48 6.55 7.28
N PHE A 129 -7.39 6.73 6.34
CA PHE A 129 -7.87 8.05 5.97
C PHE A 129 -8.64 8.75 7.11
N PRO A 130 -9.64 8.13 7.76
CA PRO A 130 -10.25 8.71 8.95
C PRO A 130 -9.24 8.99 10.07
N ARG A 131 -8.24 8.11 10.27
CA ARG A 131 -7.17 8.32 11.23
C ARG A 131 -6.33 9.57 10.93
N ARG A 132 -6.02 9.82 9.64
CA ARG A 132 -5.34 11.06 9.23
C ARG A 132 -6.15 12.32 9.57
N LEU A 133 -7.46 12.25 9.42
CA LEU A 133 -8.34 13.38 9.68
C LEU A 133 -8.56 13.63 11.17
N LEU A 134 -8.78 12.59 11.96
CA LEU A 134 -9.12 12.66 13.38
C LEU A 134 -7.90 12.63 14.33
N GLY A 135 -6.73 12.22 13.82
CA GLY A 135 -5.61 11.80 14.66
C GLY A 135 -5.84 10.43 15.27
N ILE A 136 -4.77 9.76 15.72
CA ILE A 136 -4.86 8.35 16.14
C ILE A 136 -5.80 8.17 17.33
N GLU A 137 -5.71 8.98 18.36
CA GLU A 137 -6.53 8.87 19.57
C GLU A 137 -7.99 9.23 19.27
N GLY A 138 -8.22 10.36 18.60
CA GLY A 138 -9.56 10.78 18.17
C GLY A 138 -10.25 9.77 17.29
N HIS A 139 -9.53 9.15 16.35
CA HIS A 139 -10.08 8.10 15.48
C HIS A 139 -10.51 6.86 16.26
N LEU A 140 -9.69 6.38 17.20
CA LEU A 140 -10.03 5.18 17.98
C LEU A 140 -11.25 5.39 18.89
N TYR A 141 -11.41 6.59 19.47
CA TYR A 141 -12.62 6.94 20.22
C TYR A 141 -13.83 7.15 19.31
N ALA A 142 -13.65 7.68 18.11
CA ALA A 142 -14.75 7.98 17.20
C ALA A 142 -15.56 6.74 16.75
N PHE A 143 -14.99 5.55 16.78
CA PHE A 143 -15.75 4.31 16.56
C PHE A 143 -16.90 4.11 17.57
N TYR A 144 -16.79 4.72 18.76
CA TYR A 144 -17.78 4.64 19.84
C TYR A 144 -18.59 5.92 19.97
N ASP A 145 -17.90 7.07 19.91
CA ASP A 145 -18.50 8.38 20.23
C ASP A 145 -19.14 9.04 18.99
N GLN A 146 -18.62 8.75 17.80
CA GLN A 146 -19.03 9.37 16.54
C GLN A 146 -19.07 8.37 15.37
N PRO A 147 -19.76 7.19 15.53
CA PRO A 147 -19.77 6.13 14.52
C PRO A 147 -20.31 6.61 13.16
N ASP A 148 -21.30 7.51 13.17
CA ASP A 148 -21.88 8.06 11.95
C ASP A 148 -20.87 8.96 11.18
N LEU A 149 -19.97 9.64 11.89
CA LEU A 149 -18.91 10.43 11.25
C LEU A 149 -17.88 9.51 10.54
N ILE A 150 -17.48 8.40 11.17
CA ILE A 150 -16.60 7.42 10.52
C ILE A 150 -17.25 6.87 9.26
N LYS A 151 -18.53 6.51 9.32
CA LYS A 151 -19.28 6.01 8.15
C LYS A 151 -19.36 7.06 7.05
N GLU A 152 -19.67 8.32 7.39
CA GLU A 152 -19.71 9.42 6.42
C GLU A 152 -18.34 9.63 5.74
N MET A 153 -17.23 9.61 6.50
CA MET A 153 -15.88 9.72 5.94
C MET A 153 -15.58 8.56 4.98
N ASN A 154 -15.98 7.36 5.33
CA ASN A 154 -15.75 6.17 4.50
C ASN A 154 -16.66 6.11 3.27
N ASP A 155 -17.90 6.60 3.35
CA ASP A 155 -18.79 6.78 2.20
C ASP A 155 -18.19 7.76 1.18
N ASP A 156 -17.72 8.91 1.65
CA ASP A 156 -17.08 9.92 0.81
C ASP A 156 -15.77 9.41 0.17
N LEU A 157 -14.96 8.70 0.97
CA LEU A 157 -13.71 8.07 0.48
C LEU A 157 -13.98 7.00 -0.56
N LEU A 158 -14.99 6.16 -0.35
CA LEU A 158 -15.39 5.16 -1.33
C LEU A 158 -15.81 5.81 -2.65
N ALA A 159 -16.66 6.83 -2.58
CA ALA A 159 -17.10 7.57 -3.76
C ALA A 159 -15.91 8.19 -4.53
N PHE A 160 -14.94 8.75 -3.80
CA PHE A 160 -13.71 9.27 -4.38
C PHE A 160 -12.89 8.16 -5.05
N ASN A 161 -12.60 7.07 -4.34
CA ASN A 161 -11.79 5.97 -4.83
C ASN A 161 -12.41 5.33 -6.08
N LEU A 162 -13.74 5.13 -6.11
CA LEU A 162 -14.44 4.60 -7.28
C LEU A 162 -14.33 5.51 -8.50
N ARG A 163 -14.51 6.83 -8.32
CA ARG A 163 -14.34 7.82 -9.38
C ARG A 163 -12.91 7.82 -9.93
N VAL A 164 -11.92 7.76 -9.07
CA VAL A 164 -10.51 7.71 -9.45
C VAL A 164 -10.20 6.43 -10.23
N LEU A 165 -10.67 5.29 -9.76
CA LEU A 165 -10.47 4.01 -10.46
C LEU A 165 -11.11 4.02 -11.85
N GLU A 166 -12.32 4.57 -12.00
CA GLU A 166 -12.94 4.74 -13.31
C GLU A 166 -12.06 5.56 -14.27
N GLN A 167 -11.41 6.61 -13.77
CA GLN A 167 -10.50 7.43 -14.58
C GLN A 167 -9.20 6.67 -14.92
N VAL A 168 -8.60 5.96 -13.96
CA VAL A 168 -7.38 5.16 -14.17
C VAL A 168 -7.65 4.05 -15.20
N TYR A 169 -8.77 3.34 -15.09
CA TYR A 169 -9.10 2.25 -16.01
C TYR A 169 -9.39 2.71 -17.46
N LYS A 170 -9.69 3.98 -17.68
CA LYS A 170 -9.71 4.56 -19.05
C LYS A 170 -8.31 4.69 -19.67
N ILE A 171 -7.26 4.65 -18.87
CA ILE A 171 -5.87 4.81 -19.32
C ILE A 171 -5.15 3.47 -19.36
N CYS A 172 -5.21 2.70 -18.27
CA CYS A 172 -4.56 1.40 -18.14
C CYS A 172 -5.29 0.51 -17.14
N THR A 173 -4.91 -0.77 -17.13
CA THR A 173 -5.25 -1.69 -16.03
C THR A 173 -4.01 -1.84 -15.14
N PRO A 174 -4.01 -1.31 -13.90
CA PRO A 174 -2.93 -1.55 -12.96
C PRO A 174 -2.76 -3.04 -12.69
N ASP A 175 -1.52 -3.51 -12.55
CA ASP A 175 -1.23 -4.92 -12.27
C ASP A 175 -1.68 -5.30 -10.86
N PHE A 176 -1.51 -4.38 -9.91
CA PHE A 176 -2.03 -4.51 -8.56
C PHE A 176 -2.28 -3.14 -7.91
N LEU A 177 -3.03 -3.14 -6.84
CA LEU A 177 -3.38 -1.95 -6.08
C LEU A 177 -3.22 -2.23 -4.60
N THR A 178 -2.64 -1.30 -3.85
CA THR A 178 -2.59 -1.32 -2.39
C THR A 178 -3.54 -0.31 -1.77
N PHE A 179 -4.17 -0.73 -0.67
CA PHE A 179 -4.82 0.18 0.27
C PHE A 179 -3.87 0.41 1.45
N ALA A 180 -3.45 1.66 1.66
CA ALA A 180 -2.67 2.04 2.83
C ALA A 180 -3.58 2.09 4.06
N GLU A 181 -3.32 1.26 5.07
CA GLU A 181 -4.17 1.13 6.25
C GLU A 181 -3.48 1.38 7.58
N ASP A 182 -2.24 0.93 7.74
CA ASP A 182 -1.50 1.09 9.01
C ASP A 182 -2.36 0.84 10.26
N MET A 183 -3.13 -0.23 10.27
CA MET A 183 -4.12 -0.53 11.29
C MET A 183 -3.70 -1.60 12.29
N SER A 184 -2.42 -1.98 12.28
CA SER A 184 -1.84 -2.88 13.26
C SER A 184 -0.55 -2.34 13.87
N TYR A 185 -0.16 -2.94 14.97
CA TYR A 185 1.06 -2.68 15.72
C TYR A 185 1.68 -4.01 16.16
N ASN A 186 2.73 -4.01 16.99
CA ASN A 186 3.47 -5.24 17.33
C ASN A 186 2.62 -6.34 17.99
N HIS A 187 1.44 -6.00 18.52
CA HIS A 187 0.55 -6.96 19.20
C HIS A 187 -0.73 -7.27 18.43
N GLY A 188 -0.86 -6.84 17.18
CA GLY A 188 -2.01 -7.11 16.32
C GLY A 188 -2.83 -5.89 15.94
N PRO A 189 -4.11 -6.08 15.57
CA PRO A 189 -4.99 -5.00 15.11
C PRO A 189 -5.28 -3.94 16.19
N MET A 190 -5.48 -2.68 15.77
CA MET A 190 -5.86 -1.57 16.64
C MET A 190 -7.36 -1.55 16.94
N ILE A 191 -8.16 -2.27 16.17
CA ILE A 191 -9.62 -2.40 16.33
C ILE A 191 -10.03 -3.87 16.43
N SER A 192 -11.25 -4.10 16.87
CA SER A 192 -11.82 -5.45 16.90
C SER A 192 -12.32 -5.91 15.50
N LYS A 193 -12.47 -7.23 15.33
CA LYS A 193 -13.08 -7.78 14.10
C LYS A 193 -14.50 -7.23 13.87
N SER A 194 -15.28 -7.03 14.93
CA SER A 194 -16.64 -6.46 14.81
C SER A 194 -16.63 -5.02 14.30
N GLN A 195 -15.64 -4.21 14.72
CA GLN A 195 -15.47 -2.86 14.18
C GLN A 195 -15.01 -2.90 12.71
N PHE A 196 -14.10 -3.80 12.35
CA PHE A 196 -13.75 -4.03 10.96
C PHE A 196 -14.96 -4.40 10.11
N ASP A 197 -15.79 -5.31 10.60
CA ASP A 197 -16.98 -5.76 9.88
C ASP A 197 -18.03 -4.66 9.71
N GLU A 198 -18.17 -3.77 10.68
CA GLU A 198 -19.14 -2.68 10.63
C GLU A 198 -18.65 -1.50 9.81
N PHE A 199 -17.39 -1.07 10.00
CA PHE A 199 -16.89 0.21 9.50
C PHE A 199 -16.00 0.12 8.27
N MET A 200 -15.49 -1.07 7.91
CA MET A 200 -14.55 -1.21 6.80
C MET A 200 -15.01 -2.25 5.77
N SER A 201 -15.45 -3.42 6.19
CA SER A 201 -15.81 -4.53 5.32
C SER A 201 -16.85 -4.16 4.24
N PRO A 202 -17.90 -3.35 4.48
CA PRO A 202 -18.87 -2.99 3.47
C PRO A 202 -18.27 -2.19 2.31
N TYR A 203 -17.28 -1.36 2.60
CA TYR A 203 -16.58 -0.52 1.62
C TYR A 203 -15.60 -1.36 0.81
N TYR A 204 -14.81 -2.20 1.47
CA TYR A 204 -13.90 -3.13 0.79
C TYR A 204 -14.63 -4.05 -0.18
N ARG A 205 -15.75 -4.64 0.20
CA ARG A 205 -16.52 -5.53 -0.69
C ARG A 205 -16.93 -4.83 -1.99
N GLN A 206 -17.26 -3.55 -1.92
CA GLN A 206 -17.67 -2.78 -3.10
C GLN A 206 -16.46 -2.50 -4.01
N ILE A 207 -15.39 -1.92 -3.46
CA ILE A 207 -14.26 -1.52 -4.28
C ILE A 207 -13.48 -2.72 -4.84
N ILE A 208 -13.34 -3.79 -4.06
CA ILE A 208 -12.61 -4.99 -4.48
C ILE A 208 -13.32 -5.71 -5.61
N SER A 209 -14.67 -5.74 -5.63
CA SER A 209 -15.38 -6.35 -6.76
C SER A 209 -14.99 -5.71 -8.09
N ILE A 210 -14.84 -4.39 -8.12
CA ILE A 210 -14.41 -3.64 -9.31
C ILE A 210 -12.96 -3.96 -9.68
N LEU A 211 -12.06 -4.03 -8.70
CA LEU A 211 -10.67 -4.42 -8.96
C LEU A 211 -10.57 -5.80 -9.61
N LEU A 212 -11.32 -6.77 -9.09
CA LEU A 212 -11.33 -8.15 -9.60
C LEU A 212 -11.94 -8.25 -10.99
N GLU A 213 -13.01 -7.50 -11.29
CA GLU A 213 -13.59 -7.40 -12.64
C GLU A 213 -12.56 -6.90 -13.65
N HIS A 214 -11.72 -5.95 -13.26
CA HIS A 214 -10.62 -5.43 -14.07
C HIS A 214 -9.33 -6.25 -13.98
N ARG A 215 -9.30 -7.34 -13.19
CA ARG A 215 -8.12 -8.19 -12.96
C ARG A 215 -6.95 -7.47 -12.30
N THR A 216 -7.21 -6.40 -11.59
CA THR A 216 -6.23 -5.73 -10.71
C THR A 216 -6.18 -6.47 -9.39
N ILE A 217 -4.98 -6.87 -8.95
CA ILE A 217 -4.81 -7.66 -7.72
C ILE A 217 -4.88 -6.73 -6.51
N PRO A 218 -5.85 -6.92 -5.56
CA PRO A 218 -5.96 -6.09 -4.38
C PRO A 218 -4.99 -6.54 -3.28
N PHE A 219 -4.19 -5.59 -2.78
CA PHE A 219 -3.30 -5.73 -1.62
C PHE A 219 -3.70 -4.75 -0.52
N VAL A 220 -3.27 -5.06 0.70
CA VAL A 220 -3.26 -4.13 1.84
C VAL A 220 -1.82 -3.85 2.23
N ASP A 221 -1.53 -2.56 2.42
CA ASP A 221 -0.28 -2.04 2.96
C ASP A 221 -0.54 -1.64 4.42
N THR A 222 0.01 -2.40 5.35
CA THR A 222 -0.15 -2.17 6.79
C THR A 222 1.03 -2.72 7.57
N ASP A 223 1.68 -1.85 8.30
CA ASP A 223 2.76 -2.19 9.21
C ASP A 223 2.25 -2.99 10.42
N GLY A 224 3.18 -3.52 11.20
CA GLY A 224 2.88 -4.24 12.43
C GLY A 224 2.59 -5.73 12.25
N ASN A 225 1.98 -6.35 13.27
CA ASN A 225 1.61 -7.76 13.25
C ASN A 225 0.25 -7.97 12.60
N VAL A 226 0.26 -8.37 11.34
CA VAL A 226 -0.93 -8.56 10.51
C VAL A 226 -1.54 -9.97 10.61
N THR A 227 -1.03 -10.83 11.48
CA THR A 227 -1.41 -12.27 11.49
C THR A 227 -2.92 -12.50 11.59
N GLU A 228 -3.63 -11.70 12.39
CA GLU A 228 -5.09 -11.78 12.50
C GLU A 228 -5.81 -11.10 11.35
N LEU A 229 -5.24 -10.01 10.84
CA LEU A 229 -5.84 -9.21 9.76
C LEU A 229 -5.94 -9.97 8.44
N VAL A 230 -5.03 -10.92 8.19
CA VAL A 230 -5.04 -11.69 6.93
C VAL A 230 -6.42 -12.29 6.65
N SER A 231 -7.00 -13.00 7.63
CA SER A 231 -8.32 -13.59 7.44
C SER A 231 -9.43 -12.56 7.26
N TRP A 232 -9.36 -11.42 7.97
CA TRP A 232 -10.37 -10.36 7.85
C TRP A 232 -10.41 -9.75 6.45
N PHE A 233 -9.25 -9.52 5.88
CA PHE A 233 -9.12 -8.95 4.55
C PHE A 233 -9.36 -9.97 3.43
N GLU A 234 -9.00 -11.25 3.61
CA GLU A 234 -9.39 -12.31 2.67
C GLU A 234 -10.91 -12.46 2.59
N ASP A 235 -11.63 -12.33 3.72
CA ASP A 235 -13.10 -12.38 3.76
C ASP A 235 -13.79 -11.30 2.91
N VAL A 236 -13.11 -10.20 2.63
CA VAL A 236 -13.59 -9.12 1.76
C VAL A 236 -12.97 -9.13 0.37
N GLY A 237 -12.09 -10.11 0.09
CA GLY A 237 -11.54 -10.36 -1.24
C GLY A 237 -10.15 -9.77 -1.50
N VAL A 238 -9.46 -9.22 -0.50
CA VAL A 238 -8.04 -8.86 -0.59
C VAL A 238 -7.22 -10.13 -0.84
N GLN A 239 -6.18 -10.01 -1.67
CA GLN A 239 -5.41 -11.15 -2.13
C GLN A 239 -3.93 -11.09 -1.75
N GLY A 240 -3.48 -10.01 -1.14
CA GLY A 240 -2.09 -9.88 -0.76
C GLY A 240 -1.84 -8.84 0.34
N PHE A 241 -0.66 -8.94 0.95
CA PHE A 241 -0.18 -8.06 2.01
C PHE A 241 1.25 -7.58 1.75
N VAL A 242 1.52 -6.34 2.14
CA VAL A 242 2.82 -5.68 2.20
C VAL A 242 2.86 -4.81 3.47
N PRO A 243 4.00 -4.62 4.16
CA PRO A 243 5.33 -5.23 3.94
C PRO A 243 5.60 -6.53 4.71
N LEU A 244 4.66 -7.04 5.51
CA LEU A 244 4.82 -8.27 6.35
C LEU A 244 6.00 -8.16 7.33
N GLU A 245 5.93 -7.22 8.25
CA GLU A 245 7.04 -6.86 9.12
C GLU A 245 7.50 -8.00 10.05
N ARG A 246 8.66 -8.60 9.75
CA ARG A 246 9.28 -9.64 10.57
C ARG A 246 9.55 -9.17 12.01
N MET A 247 10.01 -7.94 12.16
CA MET A 247 10.32 -7.33 13.47
C MET A 247 9.09 -7.12 14.35
N ALA A 248 7.88 -7.03 13.76
CA ALA A 248 6.62 -6.99 14.49
C ALA A 248 6.10 -8.39 14.87
N GLY A 249 6.86 -9.46 14.60
CA GLY A 249 6.48 -10.83 14.92
C GLY A 249 5.74 -11.59 13.82
N VAL A 250 5.65 -11.04 12.61
CA VAL A 250 5.02 -11.73 11.48
C VAL A 250 5.81 -12.98 11.10
N ASP A 251 5.14 -14.13 11.09
CA ASP A 251 5.67 -15.41 10.63
C ASP A 251 5.03 -15.81 9.29
N ILE A 252 5.77 -15.59 8.20
CA ILE A 252 5.28 -15.88 6.85
C ILE A 252 5.11 -17.38 6.59
N VAL A 253 5.84 -18.25 7.28
CA VAL A 253 5.67 -19.71 7.17
C VAL A 253 4.31 -20.10 7.72
N ALA A 254 3.97 -19.62 8.93
CA ALA A 254 2.68 -19.83 9.54
C ALA A 254 1.53 -19.23 8.73
N ILE A 255 1.73 -18.03 8.16
CA ILE A 255 0.76 -17.40 7.27
C ILE A 255 0.58 -18.25 6.01
N ARG A 256 1.65 -18.68 5.33
CA ARG A 256 1.56 -19.51 4.12
C ARG A 256 0.83 -20.82 4.35
N GLN A 257 1.03 -21.47 5.52
CA GLN A 257 0.33 -22.71 5.87
C GLN A 257 -1.17 -22.52 6.01
N ARG A 258 -1.61 -21.40 6.58
CA ARG A 258 -3.04 -21.09 6.81
C ARG A 258 -3.71 -20.48 5.59
N HIS A 259 -2.97 -19.70 4.82
CA HIS A 259 -3.40 -18.88 3.68
C HIS A 259 -2.55 -19.21 2.44
N PRO A 260 -2.67 -20.42 1.87
CA PRO A 260 -1.73 -20.92 0.86
C PRO A 260 -1.73 -20.11 -0.44
N ARG A 261 -2.76 -19.31 -0.69
CA ARG A 261 -2.88 -18.49 -1.89
C ARG A 261 -2.68 -16.99 -1.63
N LEU A 262 -2.35 -16.60 -0.40
CA LEU A 262 -2.05 -15.21 -0.09
C LEU A 262 -0.79 -14.78 -0.82
N ARG A 263 -0.85 -13.66 -1.51
CA ARG A 263 0.31 -13.01 -2.10
C ARG A 263 1.04 -12.24 -1.02
N MET A 264 2.33 -12.42 -0.93
CA MET A 264 3.16 -11.83 0.12
C MET A 264 4.28 -11.02 -0.50
N MET A 265 4.46 -9.80 -0.01
CA MET A 265 5.52 -8.89 -0.44
C MET A 265 6.26 -8.36 0.79
N GLY A 266 7.62 -8.40 0.78
CA GLY A 266 8.43 -7.98 1.93
C GLY A 266 8.90 -9.14 2.81
N ALA A 267 8.59 -9.12 4.10
CA ALA A 267 8.97 -10.10 5.12
C ALA A 267 10.47 -10.19 5.43
N PHE A 268 11.33 -9.39 4.79
CA PHE A 268 12.75 -9.33 5.09
C PHE A 268 12.98 -8.64 6.43
N ASP A 269 13.79 -9.25 7.27
CA ASP A 269 14.18 -8.64 8.54
C ASP A 269 15.24 -7.56 8.33
N LYS A 270 14.79 -6.32 8.15
CA LYS A 270 15.67 -5.16 7.95
C LYS A 270 16.66 -4.93 9.11
N THR A 271 16.42 -5.50 10.30
CA THR A 271 17.31 -5.35 11.45
C THR A 271 18.61 -6.14 11.34
N VAL A 272 18.71 -7.09 10.38
CA VAL A 272 19.94 -7.86 10.15
C VAL A 272 20.89 -7.19 9.15
N MET A 273 20.46 -6.16 8.42
CA MET A 273 21.25 -5.54 7.33
C MET A 273 22.62 -5.02 7.82
N HIS A 274 22.67 -4.42 9.00
CA HIS A 274 23.91 -3.89 9.58
C HIS A 274 24.88 -4.97 10.07
N LEU A 275 24.46 -6.24 10.12
CA LEU A 275 25.27 -7.38 10.58
C LEU A 275 26.09 -8.02 9.45
N GLY A 276 26.04 -7.47 8.25
CA GLY A 276 26.85 -7.85 7.11
C GLY A 276 26.28 -8.99 6.26
N GLU A 277 26.96 -9.28 5.15
CA GLU A 277 26.50 -10.14 4.06
C GLU A 277 26.04 -11.54 4.53
N ALA A 278 26.77 -12.17 5.44
CA ALA A 278 26.43 -13.51 5.91
C ALA A 278 25.03 -13.58 6.57
N ARG A 279 24.67 -12.54 7.34
CA ARG A 279 23.36 -12.46 7.99
C ARG A 279 22.26 -12.12 6.99
N ILE A 280 22.55 -11.25 6.04
CA ILE A 280 21.62 -10.92 4.93
C ILE A 280 21.33 -12.19 4.12
N ARG A 281 22.36 -12.95 3.75
CA ARG A 281 22.21 -14.22 3.01
C ARG A 281 21.36 -15.24 3.78
N GLN A 282 21.62 -15.42 5.07
CA GLN A 282 20.85 -16.30 5.93
C GLN A 282 19.36 -15.89 5.98
N GLU A 283 19.08 -14.60 5.98
CA GLU A 283 17.71 -14.11 5.99
C GLU A 283 16.99 -14.42 4.66
N PHE A 284 17.66 -14.27 3.51
CA PHE A 284 17.10 -14.70 2.22
C PHE A 284 16.90 -16.21 2.16
N GLU A 285 17.81 -17.01 2.67
CA GLU A 285 17.66 -18.48 2.76
C GLU A 285 16.43 -18.89 3.59
N ARG A 286 16.06 -18.10 4.59
CA ARG A 286 14.82 -18.29 5.36
C ARG A 286 13.57 -17.96 4.55
N LEU A 287 13.63 -16.94 3.68
CA LEU A 287 12.47 -16.43 2.93
C LEU A 287 12.17 -17.24 1.67
N LEU A 288 13.20 -17.62 0.92
CA LEU A 288 13.04 -18.21 -0.42
C LEU A 288 12.22 -19.51 -0.49
N PRO A 289 12.16 -20.37 0.55
CA PRO A 289 11.35 -21.59 0.52
C PRO A 289 9.85 -21.35 0.73
N VAL A 290 9.40 -20.16 1.10
CA VAL A 290 8.02 -19.85 1.52
C VAL A 290 7.19 -19.30 0.37
#